data_e7688428601b65822625dcf97c91ecdb
#
_entry.id   e7688428601b65822625dcf97c91ecdb
#
_cell.length_a   1.000
_cell.length_b   1.000
_cell.length_c   1.000
_cell.angle_alpha   90.00
_cell.angle_beta   90.00
_cell.angle_gamma   90.00
#
_symmetry.space_group_name_H-M   'P 1'
#
loop_
_entity.id
_entity.type
_entity.pdbx_description
1 polymer ?
#
loop_
_entity_poly.entity_id
_entity_poly.type
_entity_poly.pdbx_seq_one_letter_code
_entity_poly.pdbx_strand_id
1 'polypeptide(L)'
;MQPNATLIYAIGQIVHHLQRQMPIEPRLWDVLEEAIKEEYPQFVPNLFSVIRPTLIQYRVCLLIKARFRPMEIARAVGRSKSAVSNMRHRLYLRAYPKGSKRVRNWDEFILNL
;
A
#
# COMPACT_ATOMS: atom_id res chain seq x y z
N MET A 1 -5.72 -7.88 16.43
CA MET A 1 -5.29 -6.61 17.04
C MET A 1 -5.85 -5.45 16.23
N GLN A 2 -6.42 -4.46 16.88
CA GLN A 2 -6.98 -3.30 16.17
C GLN A 2 -5.87 -2.30 15.83
N PRO A 3 -5.97 -1.65 14.66
CA PRO A 3 -5.02 -0.59 14.32
C PRO A 3 -5.15 0.59 15.30
N ASN A 4 -4.08 1.39 15.40
CA ASN A 4 -4.07 2.56 16.27
C ASN A 4 -5.01 3.67 15.73
N ALA A 5 -5.30 4.66 16.57
CA ALA A 5 -6.24 5.74 16.25
C ALA A 5 -5.78 6.56 15.04
N THR A 6 -4.48 6.78 14.87
CA THR A 6 -3.92 7.53 13.75
C THR A 6 -4.18 6.82 12.42
N LEU A 7 -3.99 5.50 12.40
CA LEU A 7 -4.24 4.70 11.19
C LEU A 7 -5.72 4.66 10.86
N ILE A 8 -6.59 4.50 11.86
CA ILE A 8 -8.05 4.55 11.66
C ILE A 8 -8.45 5.90 11.06
N TYR A 9 -7.91 6.99 11.58
CA TYR A 9 -8.17 8.34 11.07
C TYR A 9 -7.72 8.48 9.60
N ALA A 10 -6.49 8.05 9.31
CA ALA A 10 -5.94 8.13 7.94
C ALA A 10 -6.79 7.35 6.95
N ILE A 11 -7.16 6.12 7.30
CA ILE A 11 -8.02 5.27 6.46
C ILE A 11 -9.36 5.96 6.22
N GLY A 12 -9.99 6.48 7.27
CA GLY A 12 -11.28 7.17 7.17
C GLY A 12 -11.23 8.40 6.25
N GLN A 13 -10.16 9.19 6.34
CA GLN A 13 -9.97 10.35 5.49
C GLN A 13 -9.77 9.98 4.02
N ILE A 14 -9.00 8.93 3.75
CA ILE A 14 -8.81 8.45 2.38
C ILE A 14 -10.12 7.92 1.81
N VAL A 15 -10.87 7.11 2.56
CA VAL A 15 -12.17 6.60 2.14
C VAL A 15 -13.12 7.76 1.82
N HIS A 16 -13.14 8.80 2.66
CA HIS A 16 -13.98 9.98 2.45
C HIS A 16 -13.64 10.68 1.13
N HIS A 17 -12.34 10.87 0.84
CA HIS A 17 -11.90 11.47 -0.43
C HIS A 17 -12.30 10.62 -1.63
N LEU A 18 -12.13 9.29 -1.53
CA LEU A 18 -12.51 8.38 -2.61
C LEU A 18 -14.01 8.40 -2.89
N GLN A 19 -14.83 8.44 -1.84
CA GLN A 19 -16.29 8.52 -1.99
C GLN A 19 -16.74 9.81 -2.65
N ARG A 20 -16.02 10.89 -2.43
CA ARG A 20 -16.31 12.20 -3.03
C ARG A 20 -15.57 12.45 -4.33
N GLN A 21 -14.83 11.47 -4.83
CA GLN A 21 -14.03 11.58 -6.04
C GLN A 21 -13.04 12.75 -5.99
N MET A 22 -12.52 13.05 -4.78
CA MET A 22 -11.52 14.07 -4.56
C MET A 22 -10.12 13.46 -4.61
N PRO A 23 -9.13 14.17 -5.17
CA PRO A 23 -7.76 13.67 -5.16
C PRO A 23 -7.22 13.56 -3.73
N ILE A 24 -6.33 12.59 -3.52
CA ILE A 24 -5.65 12.43 -2.24
C ILE A 24 -4.51 13.45 -2.18
N GLU A 25 -4.60 14.37 -1.24
CA GLU A 25 -3.60 15.42 -1.06
C GLU A 25 -2.27 14.84 -0.56
N PRO A 26 -1.13 15.44 -0.94
CA PRO A 26 0.19 14.98 -0.46
C PRO A 26 0.26 14.84 1.06
N ARG A 27 -0.33 15.78 1.78
CA ARG A 27 -0.36 15.76 3.25
C ARG A 27 -1.04 14.50 3.79
N LEU A 28 -2.11 14.03 3.13
CA LEU A 28 -2.82 12.84 3.58
C LEU A 28 -1.98 11.57 3.37
N TRP A 29 -1.19 11.55 2.29
CA TRP A 29 -0.22 10.47 2.09
C TRP A 29 0.81 10.42 3.23
N ASP A 30 1.28 11.58 3.68
CA ASP A 30 2.21 11.67 4.81
C ASP A 30 1.58 11.17 6.10
N VAL A 31 0.31 11.52 6.34
CA VAL A 31 -0.44 11.03 7.51
C VAL A 31 -0.55 9.50 7.48
N LEU A 32 -0.88 8.93 6.31
CA LEU A 32 -0.95 7.48 6.16
C LEU A 32 0.40 6.84 6.42
N GLU A 33 1.46 7.37 5.85
CA GLU A 33 2.81 6.84 6.03
C GLU A 33 3.20 6.81 7.51
N GLU A 34 3.02 7.92 8.21
CA GLU A 34 3.35 8.00 9.63
C GLU A 34 2.51 7.02 10.46
N ALA A 35 1.23 6.88 10.13
CA ALA A 35 0.35 5.95 10.82
C ALA A 35 0.80 4.49 10.62
N ILE A 36 1.21 4.14 9.39
CA ILE A 36 1.73 2.80 9.08
C ILE A 36 3.05 2.55 9.83
N LYS A 37 3.95 3.53 9.87
CA LYS A 37 5.22 3.41 10.60
C LYS A 37 5.01 3.21 12.09
N GLU A 38 4.01 3.88 12.65
CA GLU A 38 3.68 3.76 14.06
C GLU A 38 3.09 2.39 14.39
N GLU A 39 2.15 1.91 13.58
CA GLU A 39 1.49 0.63 13.79
C GLU A 39 2.37 -0.57 13.44
N TYR A 40 3.19 -0.43 12.37
CA TYR A 40 4.04 -1.49 11.86
C TYR A 40 5.48 -0.98 11.71
N PRO A 41 6.23 -0.84 12.83
CA PRO A 41 7.56 -0.21 12.80
C PRO A 41 8.56 -0.87 11.86
N GLN A 42 8.42 -2.16 11.59
CA GLN A 42 9.35 -2.90 10.72
C GLN A 42 8.94 -2.92 9.26
N PHE A 43 7.74 -2.42 8.93
CA PHE A 43 7.22 -2.52 7.57
C PHE A 43 8.10 -1.79 6.56
N VAL A 44 8.37 -0.50 6.79
CA VAL A 44 9.16 0.30 5.84
C VAL A 44 10.60 -0.20 5.72
N PRO A 45 11.35 -0.44 6.82
CA PRO A 45 12.68 -1.01 6.72
C PRO A 45 12.71 -2.35 5.97
N ASN A 46 11.75 -3.23 6.25
CA ASN A 46 11.71 -4.54 5.60
C ASN A 46 11.36 -4.43 4.11
N LEU A 47 10.43 -3.54 3.77
CA LEU A 47 10.09 -3.29 2.36
C LEU A 47 11.30 -2.78 1.59
N PHE A 48 12.01 -1.79 2.12
CA PHE A 48 13.18 -1.20 1.46
C PHE A 48 14.39 -2.13 1.44
N SER A 49 14.39 -3.19 2.24
CA SER A 49 15.43 -4.23 2.14
C SER A 49 15.22 -5.15 0.94
N VAL A 50 14.01 -5.19 0.40
CA VAL A 50 13.65 -6.08 -0.71
C VAL A 50 13.60 -5.34 -2.05
N ILE A 51 13.01 -4.15 -2.06
CA ILE A 51 12.88 -3.33 -3.27
C ILE A 51 13.19 -1.86 -2.97
N ARG A 52 13.43 -1.10 -4.06
CA ARG A 52 13.47 0.37 -3.99
C ARG A 52 12.27 0.89 -4.77
N PRO A 53 11.15 1.13 -4.12
CA PRO A 53 9.92 1.51 -4.81
C PRO A 53 9.97 2.95 -5.31
N THR A 54 9.32 3.20 -6.45
CA THR A 54 8.99 4.55 -6.87
C THR A 54 7.94 5.12 -5.92
N LEU A 55 7.65 6.41 -6.02
CA LEU A 55 6.64 7.04 -5.17
C LEU A 55 5.27 6.36 -5.32
N ILE A 56 4.83 6.10 -6.55
CA ILE A 56 3.54 5.43 -6.78
C ILE A 56 3.55 4.00 -6.24
N GLN A 57 4.62 3.26 -6.48
CA GLN A 57 4.77 1.91 -5.94
C GLN A 57 4.72 1.89 -4.41
N TYR A 58 5.38 2.85 -3.78
CA TYR A 58 5.38 2.99 -2.33
C TYR A 58 3.96 3.28 -1.81
N ARG A 59 3.25 4.21 -2.43
CA ARG A 59 1.87 4.53 -2.07
C ARG A 59 0.95 3.33 -2.21
N VAL A 60 1.11 2.54 -3.28
CA VAL A 60 0.36 1.29 -3.45
C VAL A 60 0.66 0.34 -2.29
N CYS A 61 1.92 0.19 -1.91
CA CYS A 61 2.30 -0.69 -0.79
C CYS A 61 1.71 -0.22 0.54
N LEU A 62 1.68 1.09 0.80
CA LEU A 62 1.04 1.64 2.00
C LEU A 62 -0.45 1.31 2.03
N LEU A 63 -1.13 1.46 0.90
CA LEU A 63 -2.57 1.17 0.81
C LEU A 63 -2.87 -0.31 0.97
N ILE A 64 -2.03 -1.19 0.42
CA ILE A 64 -2.17 -2.63 0.64
C ILE A 64 -2.01 -2.95 2.13
N LYS A 65 -1.00 -2.38 2.77
CA LYS A 65 -0.75 -2.62 4.21
C LYS A 65 -1.93 -2.13 5.06
N ALA A 66 -2.57 -1.04 4.66
CA ALA A 66 -3.77 -0.52 5.31
C ALA A 66 -5.05 -1.27 4.89
N ARG A 67 -4.94 -2.31 4.05
CA ARG A 67 -6.01 -3.21 3.64
C ARG A 67 -7.07 -2.57 2.74
N PHE A 68 -6.67 -1.59 1.93
CA PHE A 68 -7.55 -1.06 0.90
C PHE A 68 -7.76 -2.10 -0.21
N ARG A 69 -8.92 -2.04 -0.84
CA ARG A 69 -9.27 -2.93 -1.95
C ARG A 69 -8.59 -2.48 -3.25
N PRO A 70 -8.39 -3.40 -4.22
CA PRO A 70 -7.73 -3.05 -5.49
C PRO A 70 -8.34 -1.86 -6.22
N MET A 71 -9.67 -1.75 -6.26
CA MET A 71 -10.32 -0.60 -6.91
C MET A 71 -10.06 0.71 -6.17
N GLU A 72 -10.06 0.67 -4.85
CA GLU A 72 -9.76 1.82 -4.02
C GLU A 72 -8.32 2.28 -4.23
N ILE A 73 -7.39 1.34 -4.28
CA ILE A 73 -5.98 1.61 -4.53
C ILE A 73 -5.80 2.29 -5.89
N ALA A 74 -6.41 1.73 -6.94
CA ALA A 74 -6.35 2.29 -8.28
C ALA A 74 -6.85 3.73 -8.32
N ARG A 75 -7.99 4.00 -7.69
CA ARG A 75 -8.56 5.36 -7.61
C ARG A 75 -7.64 6.30 -6.84
N ALA A 76 -7.10 5.84 -5.71
CA ALA A 76 -6.26 6.68 -4.86
C ALA A 76 -4.98 7.12 -5.56
N VAL A 77 -4.37 6.25 -6.37
CA VAL A 77 -3.14 6.58 -7.09
C VAL A 77 -3.38 7.11 -8.51
N GLY A 78 -4.65 7.21 -8.93
CA GLY A 78 -5.01 7.76 -10.24
C GLY A 78 -4.58 6.89 -11.41
N ARG A 79 -4.64 5.56 -11.26
CA ARG A 79 -4.29 4.59 -12.31
C ARG A 79 -5.44 3.62 -12.52
N SER A 80 -5.44 2.92 -13.64
CA SER A 80 -6.43 1.87 -13.89
C SER A 80 -6.18 0.66 -12.98
N LYS A 81 -7.22 -0.12 -12.75
CA LYS A 81 -7.12 -1.36 -11.98
C LYS A 81 -6.10 -2.31 -12.61
N SER A 82 -6.09 -2.41 -13.95
CA SER A 82 -5.12 -3.25 -14.67
C SER A 82 -3.70 -2.78 -14.46
N ALA A 83 -3.46 -1.45 -14.52
CA ALA A 83 -2.12 -0.90 -14.32
C ALA A 83 -1.60 -1.21 -12.91
N VAL A 84 -2.46 -1.08 -11.88
CA VAL A 84 -2.08 -1.40 -10.50
C VAL A 84 -1.84 -2.91 -10.34
N SER A 85 -2.68 -3.74 -10.95
CA SER A 85 -2.50 -5.20 -10.92
C SER A 85 -1.17 -5.60 -11.55
N ASN A 86 -0.84 -5.03 -12.72
CA ASN A 86 0.43 -5.29 -13.38
C ASN A 86 1.62 -4.81 -12.55
N MET A 87 1.49 -3.65 -11.91
CA MET A 87 2.51 -3.12 -11.01
C MET A 87 2.79 -4.08 -9.86
N ARG A 88 1.74 -4.58 -9.20
CA ARG A 88 1.89 -5.53 -8.09
C ARG A 88 2.57 -6.82 -8.54
N HIS A 89 2.19 -7.33 -9.70
CA HIS A 89 2.80 -8.54 -10.23
C HIS A 89 4.29 -8.33 -10.52
N ARG A 90 4.67 -7.20 -11.13
CA ARG A 90 6.08 -6.88 -11.39
C ARG A 90 6.89 -6.72 -10.10
N LEU A 91 6.30 -6.12 -9.06
CA LEU A 91 6.96 -6.01 -7.75
C LEU A 91 7.19 -7.40 -7.15
N TYR A 92 6.18 -8.28 -7.25
CA TYR A 92 6.30 -9.66 -6.79
C TYR A 92 7.46 -10.38 -7.50
N LEU A 93 7.55 -10.28 -8.82
CA LEU A 93 8.61 -10.94 -9.58
C LEU A 93 9.99 -10.33 -9.30
N ARG A 94 10.04 -9.07 -8.91
CA ARG A 94 11.30 -8.44 -8.49
C ARG A 94 11.79 -9.03 -7.17
N ALA A 95 10.89 -9.26 -6.22
CA ALA A 95 11.20 -9.87 -4.94
C ALA A 95 11.45 -11.37 -5.06
N TYR A 96 10.69 -12.04 -5.92
CA TYR A 96 10.74 -13.48 -6.13
C TYR A 96 10.82 -13.80 -7.62
N PRO A 97 12.01 -13.67 -8.26
CA PRO A 97 12.14 -13.86 -9.71
C PRO A 97 11.67 -15.22 -10.21
N LYS A 98 11.74 -16.24 -9.38
CA LYS A 98 11.30 -17.61 -9.71
C LYS A 98 9.99 -17.98 -9.03
N GLY A 99 9.28 -16.97 -8.48
CA GLY A 99 8.09 -17.22 -7.67
C GLY A 99 8.44 -17.75 -6.29
N SER A 100 7.41 -18.05 -5.50
CA SER A 100 7.57 -18.59 -4.16
C SER A 100 6.39 -19.48 -3.82
N LYS A 101 6.66 -20.60 -3.17
CA LYS A 101 5.60 -21.49 -2.66
C LYS A 101 4.95 -20.96 -1.38
N ARG A 102 5.66 -20.07 -0.65
CA ARG A 102 5.19 -19.52 0.62
C ARG A 102 4.42 -18.22 0.44
N VAL A 103 4.85 -17.41 -0.54
CA VAL A 103 4.26 -16.10 -0.81
C VAL A 103 3.76 -16.12 -2.26
N ARG A 104 2.44 -16.10 -2.43
CA ARG A 104 1.81 -16.32 -3.74
C ARG A 104 1.67 -15.06 -4.58
N ASN A 105 1.61 -13.89 -3.93
CA ASN A 105 1.46 -12.62 -4.63
C ASN A 105 2.00 -11.48 -3.78
N TRP A 106 2.05 -10.28 -4.37
CA TRP A 106 2.61 -9.11 -3.71
C TRP A 106 1.81 -8.68 -2.48
N ASP A 107 0.48 -8.75 -2.55
CA ASP A 107 -0.37 -8.35 -1.43
C ASP A 107 -0.11 -9.23 -0.21
N GLU A 108 0.02 -10.53 -0.42
CA GLU A 108 0.34 -11.47 0.66
C GLU A 108 1.69 -11.13 1.29
N PHE A 109 2.70 -10.80 0.45
CA PHE A 109 4.01 -10.38 0.93
C PHE A 109 3.90 -9.13 1.82
N ILE A 110 3.21 -8.10 1.33
CA ILE A 110 3.03 -6.82 2.04
C ILE A 110 2.31 -7.03 3.38
N LEU A 111 1.23 -7.80 3.39
CA LEU A 111 0.42 -8.00 4.60
C LEU A 111 1.16 -8.77 5.69
N ASN A 112 2.16 -9.55 5.32
CA ASN A 112 2.97 -10.34 6.26
C ASN A 112 4.30 -9.69 6.65
N LEU A 113 4.58 -8.51 6.12
CA LEU A 113 5.81 -7.79 6.46
C LEU A 113 5.80 -7.29 7.90
#